data_a99259b563bb32c8d8d8dfec4c59926a
#
_entry.id   a99259b563bb32c8d8d8dfec4c59926a
#
_cell.length_a   1.000
_cell.length_b   1.000
_cell.length_c   1.000
_cell.angle_alpha   90.00
_cell.angle_beta   90.00
_cell.angle_gamma   90.00
#
_symmetry.space_group_name_H-M   'P 1'
#
loop_
_entity.id
_entity.type
_entity.pdbx_description
1 polymer ?
#
loop_
_entity_poly.entity_id
_entity_poly.type
_entity_poly.pdbx_seq_one_letter_code
_entity_poly.pdbx_strand_id
1 'polypeptide(L)'
;MVSDKLIKGANNAPHRSLYHALGLTSEELDRPMIGIVSSYNEIVPGHMNIDKIVDAVKLGVAMAGGTPSVFPAIAVCDGIAMGHKGMKYSLVTRDLIADSTEAMALAHGFDALVMVPNCDKNVPGLLMAAARLNIPTIFVSGGPMLAGRVDGTKTSLSSMFEAVGQYNAGKIDEDKLYEYECKTCPTCGSCSGMYTANSMNCLTEVLGMGLKGNGTIPAVYSQRIELAKHAGMKIMELVKKDIKPRDVMTEDAFINALTVDMALGCSTNSMLHLPAIANECGIKIDLSIANGISAKTPNLCHLAPAGRTYMEDLNEAGGVYAVMNELNKKGLIKTDCITCTGKTVGENIEGCINLNPEVIRPVENPYSETGGIAVLRGNLAVDGGVVKRSAVVPEMLVHEGPAKVFDSEEDAQAAIDAGKIVAGDVVVIRYEGPKGGPGMREMLNPTSAIMGMGLGSSVALITEGRFSGATRGACIGHVSPEAASGGVSGIVEDGDIISIDIPANKLELKVPQEEIDRRMANFVPKTKELSGYLKRYASMVSSGAEGAIVNK
;
A
#
# COMPACT_ATOMS: atom_id res chain seq x y z
N MET A 1 -7.03 -27.72 19.47
CA MET A 1 -6.89 -27.17 18.12
C MET A 1 -8.26 -26.81 17.57
N VAL A 2 -8.38 -25.82 16.70
CA VAL A 2 -9.65 -25.46 16.04
C VAL A 2 -10.09 -26.61 15.14
N SER A 3 -9.14 -27.21 14.42
CA SER A 3 -9.36 -28.35 13.52
C SER A 3 -9.90 -29.61 14.23
N ASP A 4 -9.68 -29.77 15.52
CA ASP A 4 -10.20 -30.92 16.27
C ASP A 4 -11.73 -31.05 16.16
N LYS A 5 -12.44 -29.92 16.06
CA LYS A 5 -13.92 -29.89 15.89
C LYS A 5 -14.38 -30.54 14.58
N LEU A 6 -13.52 -30.61 13.57
CA LEU A 6 -13.81 -31.20 12.27
C LEU A 6 -13.22 -32.60 12.09
N ILE A 7 -12.17 -32.94 12.86
CA ILE A 7 -11.37 -34.14 12.64
C ILE A 7 -11.61 -35.19 13.71
N LYS A 8 -11.80 -34.81 14.98
CA LYS A 8 -11.86 -35.78 16.09
C LYS A 8 -13.26 -36.32 16.32
N GLY A 9 -13.33 -37.57 16.78
CA GLY A 9 -14.57 -38.28 17.14
C GLY A 9 -15.27 -38.99 15.96
N ALA A 10 -16.18 -39.91 16.27
CA ALA A 10 -16.88 -40.75 15.27
C ALA A 10 -17.79 -39.90 14.37
N ASN A 11 -18.44 -38.88 14.91
CA ASN A 11 -19.37 -38.02 14.14
C ASN A 11 -18.67 -37.24 13.01
N ASN A 12 -17.36 -37.07 13.09
CA ASN A 12 -16.55 -36.39 12.09
C ASN A 12 -15.93 -37.36 11.03
N ALA A 13 -16.30 -38.64 11.05
CA ALA A 13 -15.86 -39.58 10.03
C ALA A 13 -16.19 -39.14 8.58
N PRO A 14 -17.37 -38.52 8.29
CA PRO A 14 -17.65 -37.99 6.96
C PRO A 14 -16.63 -36.90 6.52
N HIS A 15 -16.23 -35.99 7.42
CA HIS A 15 -15.21 -34.97 7.12
C HIS A 15 -13.84 -35.61 6.82
N ARG A 16 -13.40 -36.57 7.65
CA ARG A 16 -12.14 -37.30 7.43
C ARG A 16 -12.14 -38.05 6.09
N SER A 17 -13.30 -38.61 5.69
CA SER A 17 -13.44 -39.25 4.39
C SER A 17 -13.12 -38.32 3.23
N LEU A 18 -13.53 -37.05 3.33
CA LEU A 18 -13.20 -36.01 2.33
C LEU A 18 -11.72 -35.62 2.38
N TYR A 19 -11.12 -35.53 3.56
CA TYR A 19 -9.67 -35.30 3.70
C TYR A 19 -8.86 -36.47 3.12
N HIS A 20 -9.29 -37.71 3.32
CA HIS A 20 -8.67 -38.86 2.66
C HIS A 20 -8.83 -38.85 1.14
N ALA A 21 -9.93 -38.28 0.62
CA ALA A 21 -10.11 -38.08 -0.82
C ALA A 21 -9.11 -37.04 -1.40
N LEU A 22 -8.58 -36.14 -0.57
CA LEU A 22 -7.49 -35.23 -0.92
C LEU A 22 -6.10 -35.90 -0.82
N GLY A 23 -6.05 -37.18 -0.40
CA GLY A 23 -4.80 -37.91 -0.21
C GLY A 23 -4.13 -37.72 1.16
N LEU A 24 -4.79 -37.06 2.11
CA LEU A 24 -4.23 -36.90 3.46
C LEU A 24 -4.26 -38.21 4.23
N THR A 25 -3.17 -38.54 4.90
CA THR A 25 -3.08 -39.72 5.76
C THR A 25 -3.66 -39.46 7.16
N SER A 26 -3.88 -40.53 7.93
CA SER A 26 -4.35 -40.41 9.31
C SER A 26 -3.36 -39.65 10.19
N GLU A 27 -2.06 -39.87 9.95
CA GLU A 27 -0.96 -39.17 10.68
C GLU A 27 -0.92 -37.68 10.37
N GLU A 28 -1.28 -37.27 9.14
CA GLU A 28 -1.41 -35.84 8.77
C GLU A 28 -2.63 -35.22 9.44
N LEU A 29 -3.73 -35.93 9.58
CA LEU A 29 -4.94 -35.45 10.26
C LEU A 29 -4.76 -35.32 11.80
N ASP A 30 -3.73 -35.95 12.36
CA ASP A 30 -3.40 -35.79 13.79
C ASP A 30 -2.51 -34.56 14.09
N ARG A 31 -2.09 -33.83 13.04
CA ARG A 31 -1.26 -32.61 13.14
C ARG A 31 -2.10 -31.35 13.04
N PRO A 32 -1.58 -30.19 13.50
CA PRO A 32 -2.22 -28.91 13.26
C PRO A 32 -2.42 -28.65 11.76
N MET A 33 -3.65 -28.24 11.37
CA MET A 33 -4.03 -27.91 10.01
C MET A 33 -3.66 -26.46 9.71
N ILE A 34 -2.71 -26.23 8.82
CA ILE A 34 -2.19 -24.92 8.46
C ILE A 34 -2.70 -24.51 7.08
N GLY A 35 -3.54 -23.47 7.05
CA GLY A 35 -3.99 -22.87 5.80
C GLY A 35 -2.89 -22.00 5.19
N ILE A 36 -2.59 -22.18 3.92
CA ILE A 36 -1.67 -21.32 3.16
C ILE A 36 -2.52 -20.54 2.15
N VAL A 37 -2.62 -19.23 2.37
CA VAL A 37 -3.40 -18.34 1.51
C VAL A 37 -2.51 -17.87 0.37
N SER A 38 -2.70 -18.44 -0.81
CA SER A 38 -1.87 -18.19 -1.99
C SER A 38 -2.53 -17.16 -2.90
N SER A 39 -1.85 -16.07 -3.20
CA SER A 39 -2.30 -15.12 -4.21
C SER A 39 -1.70 -15.34 -5.60
N TYR A 40 -1.16 -16.53 -5.86
CA TYR A 40 -0.63 -16.92 -7.16
C TYR A 40 -1.64 -16.68 -8.29
N ASN A 41 -1.17 -16.08 -9.36
CA ASN A 41 -1.85 -16.03 -10.67
C ASN A 41 -0.84 -15.67 -11.77
N GLU A 42 -1.24 -15.87 -13.02
CA GLU A 42 -0.39 -15.62 -14.22
C GLU A 42 -0.62 -14.25 -14.86
N ILE A 43 -1.43 -13.38 -14.23
CA ILE A 43 -1.79 -12.05 -14.75
C ILE A 43 -0.91 -10.96 -14.13
N VAL A 44 -0.60 -11.09 -12.84
CA VAL A 44 0.11 -10.09 -12.06
C VAL A 44 1.60 -10.44 -11.98
N PRO A 45 2.52 -9.63 -12.53
CA PRO A 45 3.96 -9.92 -12.48
C PRO A 45 4.50 -10.17 -11.07
N GLY A 46 3.92 -9.50 -10.06
CA GLY A 46 4.25 -9.70 -8.65
C GLY A 46 3.81 -11.04 -8.07
N HIS A 47 2.97 -11.80 -8.77
CA HIS A 47 2.34 -13.01 -8.26
C HIS A 47 2.73 -14.29 -9.00
N MET A 48 3.37 -14.17 -10.17
CA MET A 48 3.69 -15.32 -11.03
C MET A 48 4.68 -16.33 -10.42
N ASN A 49 5.43 -15.95 -9.39
CA ASN A 49 6.39 -16.81 -8.70
C ASN A 49 5.93 -17.24 -7.30
N ILE A 50 4.71 -16.87 -6.89
CA ILE A 50 4.18 -17.19 -5.56
C ILE A 50 3.98 -18.69 -5.38
N ASP A 51 3.73 -19.46 -6.44
CA ASP A 51 3.67 -20.91 -6.42
C ASP A 51 4.92 -21.54 -5.78
N LYS A 52 6.12 -21.06 -6.15
CA LYS A 52 7.40 -21.54 -5.60
C LYS A 52 7.57 -21.17 -4.13
N ILE A 53 7.08 -19.98 -3.76
CA ILE A 53 7.11 -19.52 -2.35
C ILE A 53 6.14 -20.37 -1.53
N VAL A 54 4.94 -20.65 -2.04
CA VAL A 54 3.95 -21.52 -1.40
C VAL A 54 4.50 -22.94 -1.20
N ASP A 55 5.17 -23.51 -2.19
CA ASP A 55 5.81 -24.83 -2.05
C ASP A 55 6.90 -24.82 -0.97
N ALA A 56 7.69 -23.75 -0.89
CA ALA A 56 8.68 -23.60 0.18
C ALA A 56 8.03 -23.48 1.57
N VAL A 57 6.93 -22.73 1.68
CA VAL A 57 6.13 -22.66 2.92
C VAL A 57 5.61 -24.02 3.33
N LYS A 58 5.02 -24.79 2.38
CA LYS A 58 4.52 -26.15 2.64
C LYS A 58 5.61 -27.04 3.22
N LEU A 59 6.82 -26.99 2.63
CA LEU A 59 7.96 -27.73 3.16
C LEU A 59 8.31 -27.31 4.58
N GLY A 60 8.34 -26.00 4.86
CA GLY A 60 8.61 -25.48 6.21
C GLY A 60 7.58 -25.95 7.25
N VAL A 61 6.29 -25.90 6.91
CA VAL A 61 5.19 -26.40 7.76
C VAL A 61 5.33 -27.89 8.03
N ALA A 62 5.56 -28.69 6.98
CA ALA A 62 5.71 -30.14 7.10
C ALA A 62 6.94 -30.53 7.95
N MET A 63 8.09 -29.85 7.76
CA MET A 63 9.31 -30.04 8.55
C MET A 63 9.08 -29.76 10.03
N ALA A 64 8.20 -28.82 10.36
CA ALA A 64 7.88 -28.45 11.75
C ALA A 64 6.70 -29.25 12.33
N GLY A 65 6.16 -30.22 11.59
CA GLY A 65 5.13 -31.17 12.05
C GLY A 65 3.70 -30.67 11.91
N GLY A 66 3.41 -29.74 10.98
CA GLY A 66 2.07 -29.31 10.59
C GLY A 66 1.62 -29.95 9.28
N THR A 67 0.32 -29.88 8.99
CA THR A 67 -0.30 -30.32 7.73
C THR A 67 -0.72 -29.10 6.91
N PRO A 68 -0.02 -28.77 5.80
CA PRO A 68 -0.31 -27.60 5.01
C PRO A 68 -1.44 -27.85 4.00
N SER A 69 -2.37 -26.91 3.87
CA SER A 69 -3.41 -26.91 2.84
C SER A 69 -3.50 -25.54 2.17
N VAL A 70 -3.44 -25.51 0.83
CA VAL A 70 -3.42 -24.25 0.06
C VAL A 70 -4.83 -23.88 -0.38
N PHE A 71 -5.19 -22.59 -0.28
CA PHE A 71 -6.36 -22.03 -0.92
C PHE A 71 -6.07 -20.63 -1.48
N PRO A 72 -6.80 -20.15 -2.51
CA PRO A 72 -6.45 -18.94 -3.23
C PRO A 72 -6.98 -17.67 -2.56
N ALA A 73 -6.23 -16.58 -2.75
CA ALA A 73 -6.72 -15.20 -2.70
C ALA A 73 -6.57 -14.56 -4.08
N ILE A 74 -7.50 -13.66 -4.44
CA ILE A 74 -7.39 -12.92 -5.69
C ILE A 74 -6.38 -11.78 -5.58
N ALA A 75 -5.93 -11.27 -6.73
CA ALA A 75 -5.15 -10.04 -6.82
C ALA A 75 -5.42 -9.33 -8.15
N VAL A 76 -5.38 -7.99 -8.13
CA VAL A 76 -5.42 -7.13 -9.31
C VAL A 76 -4.04 -6.47 -9.45
N CYS A 77 -3.53 -6.37 -10.67
CA CYS A 77 -2.33 -5.61 -10.96
C CYS A 77 -2.69 -4.14 -11.16
N ASP A 78 -2.33 -3.27 -10.22
CA ASP A 78 -2.59 -1.84 -10.32
C ASP A 78 -1.90 -1.22 -11.55
N GLY A 79 -0.69 -1.66 -11.90
CA GLY A 79 0.02 -1.19 -13.08
C GLY A 79 -0.71 -1.50 -14.40
N ILE A 80 -1.27 -2.71 -14.54
CA ILE A 80 -2.04 -3.09 -15.74
C ILE A 80 -3.43 -2.42 -15.75
N ALA A 81 -4.02 -2.19 -14.57
CA ALA A 81 -5.31 -1.54 -14.44
C ALA A 81 -5.25 0.00 -14.56
N MET A 82 -4.05 0.59 -14.54
CA MET A 82 -3.83 2.04 -14.55
C MET A 82 -4.34 2.69 -15.83
N GLY A 83 -4.95 3.89 -15.71
CA GLY A 83 -5.39 4.71 -16.83
C GLY A 83 -6.67 4.25 -17.54
N HIS A 84 -7.38 3.24 -17.01
CA HIS A 84 -8.67 2.82 -17.55
C HIS A 84 -9.65 2.38 -16.45
N LYS A 85 -10.90 2.06 -16.84
CA LYS A 85 -11.98 1.71 -15.89
C LYS A 85 -11.67 0.51 -14.98
N GLY A 86 -10.73 -0.36 -15.36
CA GLY A 86 -10.25 -1.47 -14.54
C GLY A 86 -9.69 -1.03 -13.20
N MET A 87 -9.10 0.17 -13.12
CA MET A 87 -8.52 0.70 -11.89
C MET A 87 -9.54 0.92 -10.76
N LYS A 88 -10.82 1.08 -11.09
CA LYS A 88 -11.91 1.16 -10.10
C LYS A 88 -12.10 -0.15 -9.32
N TYR A 89 -11.64 -1.27 -9.89
CA TYR A 89 -11.71 -2.59 -9.25
C TYR A 89 -10.50 -2.90 -8.37
N SER A 90 -9.45 -2.09 -8.38
CA SER A 90 -8.27 -2.34 -7.56
C SER A 90 -8.59 -2.27 -6.06
N LEU A 91 -8.95 -1.09 -5.52
CA LEU A 91 -9.18 -0.94 -4.08
C LEU A 91 -10.32 -1.81 -3.56
N VAL A 92 -11.38 -1.97 -4.34
CA VAL A 92 -12.55 -2.77 -3.93
C VAL A 92 -12.20 -4.24 -3.69
N THR A 93 -11.09 -4.73 -4.27
CA THR A 93 -10.61 -6.10 -4.01
C THR A 93 -9.99 -6.26 -2.64
N ARG A 94 -9.53 -5.20 -1.98
CA ARG A 94 -8.96 -5.28 -0.63
C ARG A 94 -9.95 -5.90 0.36
N ASP A 95 -11.15 -5.37 0.43
CA ASP A 95 -12.20 -5.87 1.31
C ASP A 95 -12.72 -7.23 0.85
N LEU A 96 -12.86 -7.45 -0.47
CA LEU A 96 -13.26 -8.75 -1.03
C LEU A 96 -12.24 -9.86 -0.72
N ILE A 97 -10.95 -9.55 -0.73
CA ILE A 97 -9.88 -10.48 -0.33
C ILE A 97 -10.03 -10.81 1.16
N ALA A 98 -10.26 -9.81 2.01
CA ALA A 98 -10.49 -10.02 3.43
C ALA A 98 -11.69 -10.91 3.69
N ASP A 99 -12.84 -10.61 3.08
CA ASP A 99 -14.10 -11.34 3.23
C ASP A 99 -13.98 -12.79 2.75
N SER A 100 -13.41 -13.01 1.56
CA SER A 100 -13.28 -14.36 1.00
C SER A 100 -12.29 -15.22 1.79
N THR A 101 -11.21 -14.64 2.28
CA THR A 101 -10.22 -15.34 3.11
C THR A 101 -10.81 -15.72 4.46
N GLU A 102 -11.54 -14.79 5.10
CA GLU A 102 -12.28 -15.05 6.34
C GLU A 102 -13.26 -16.20 6.17
N ALA A 103 -14.10 -16.15 5.12
CA ALA A 103 -15.08 -17.19 4.82
C ALA A 103 -14.46 -18.56 4.64
N MET A 104 -13.36 -18.66 3.86
CA MET A 104 -12.64 -19.92 3.64
C MET A 104 -12.02 -20.46 4.92
N ALA A 105 -11.36 -19.61 5.69
CA ALA A 105 -10.67 -20.04 6.90
C ALA A 105 -11.65 -20.52 7.99
N LEU A 106 -12.76 -19.81 8.20
CA LEU A 106 -13.79 -20.19 9.18
C LEU A 106 -14.53 -21.46 8.77
N ALA A 107 -14.87 -21.61 7.47
CA ALA A 107 -15.58 -22.79 6.97
C ALA A 107 -14.76 -24.07 7.12
N HIS A 108 -13.44 -23.99 7.03
CA HIS A 108 -12.54 -25.16 7.05
C HIS A 108 -11.73 -25.33 8.33
N GLY A 109 -11.89 -24.42 9.30
CA GLY A 109 -11.40 -24.58 10.68
C GLY A 109 -9.89 -24.78 10.81
N PHE A 110 -9.07 -23.97 10.12
CA PHE A 110 -7.61 -24.01 10.26
C PHE A 110 -7.15 -23.61 11.66
N ASP A 111 -6.05 -24.22 12.12
CA ASP A 111 -5.41 -23.88 13.40
C ASP A 111 -4.52 -22.65 13.29
N ALA A 112 -3.99 -22.38 12.09
CA ALA A 112 -3.17 -21.21 11.79
C ALA A 112 -3.12 -20.95 10.28
N LEU A 113 -2.62 -19.76 9.91
CA LEU A 113 -2.51 -19.35 8.52
C LEU A 113 -1.09 -18.84 8.17
N VAL A 114 -0.63 -19.17 6.96
CA VAL A 114 0.49 -18.48 6.32
C VAL A 114 -0.07 -17.71 5.14
N MET A 115 0.04 -16.38 5.19
CA MET A 115 -0.43 -15.50 4.14
C MET A 115 0.70 -15.23 3.14
N VAL A 116 0.45 -15.45 1.84
CA VAL A 116 1.45 -15.28 0.78
C VAL A 116 0.95 -14.25 -0.24
N PRO A 117 0.97 -12.94 0.13
CA PRO A 117 0.60 -11.82 -0.73
C PRO A 117 1.80 -11.27 -1.50
N ASN A 118 1.55 -10.26 -2.38
CA ASN A 118 2.63 -9.38 -2.86
C ASN A 118 2.18 -8.00 -3.34
N CYS A 119 0.98 -7.82 -3.91
CA CYS A 119 0.57 -6.56 -4.54
C CYS A 119 -0.24 -5.64 -3.63
N ASP A 120 -0.51 -4.44 -4.15
CA ASP A 120 -0.99 -3.25 -3.48
C ASP A 120 -2.19 -3.46 -2.55
N LYS A 121 -3.20 -4.20 -2.99
CA LYS A 121 -4.45 -4.39 -2.24
C LYS A 121 -4.53 -5.77 -1.60
N ASN A 122 -3.72 -6.69 -2.10
CA ASN A 122 -3.66 -8.07 -1.60
C ASN A 122 -2.99 -8.12 -0.22
N VAL A 123 -1.89 -7.38 -0.02
CA VAL A 123 -1.21 -7.31 1.29
C VAL A 123 -2.13 -6.75 2.38
N PRO A 124 -2.72 -5.54 2.24
CA PRO A 124 -3.60 -5.01 3.27
C PRO A 124 -4.90 -5.82 3.43
N GLY A 125 -5.45 -6.38 2.36
CA GLY A 125 -6.64 -7.25 2.45
C GLY A 125 -6.41 -8.50 3.29
N LEU A 126 -5.26 -9.15 3.14
CA LEU A 126 -4.89 -10.31 3.95
C LEU A 126 -4.53 -9.92 5.40
N LEU A 127 -3.96 -8.73 5.65
CA LEU A 127 -3.76 -8.22 7.00
C LEU A 127 -5.10 -7.96 7.71
N MET A 128 -6.10 -7.41 6.99
CA MET A 128 -7.46 -7.26 7.50
C MET A 128 -8.07 -8.63 7.84
N ALA A 129 -7.95 -9.63 6.95
CA ALA A 129 -8.41 -11.00 7.22
C ALA A 129 -7.74 -11.61 8.45
N ALA A 130 -6.42 -11.46 8.58
CA ALA A 130 -5.67 -11.95 9.74
C ALA A 130 -6.17 -11.32 11.06
N ALA A 131 -6.43 -10.01 11.07
CA ALA A 131 -6.97 -9.29 12.20
C ALA A 131 -8.36 -9.80 12.59
N ARG A 132 -9.27 -10.01 11.62
CA ARG A 132 -10.63 -10.54 11.84
C ARG A 132 -10.63 -11.93 12.41
N LEU A 133 -9.88 -12.83 11.78
CA LEU A 133 -9.78 -14.25 12.16
C LEU A 133 -9.12 -14.45 13.52
N ASN A 134 -8.11 -13.65 13.80
CA ASN A 134 -7.36 -13.68 15.05
C ASN A 134 -6.92 -15.09 15.49
N ILE A 135 -6.48 -15.90 14.54
CA ILE A 135 -5.77 -17.17 14.76
C ILE A 135 -4.28 -16.98 14.44
N PRO A 136 -3.36 -17.79 14.99
CA PRO A 136 -1.94 -17.66 14.68
C PRO A 136 -1.68 -17.48 13.20
N THR A 137 -1.00 -16.41 12.80
CA THR A 137 -0.80 -16.05 11.39
C THR A 137 0.57 -15.42 11.19
N ILE A 138 1.22 -15.76 10.07
CA ILE A 138 2.47 -15.16 9.62
C ILE A 138 2.38 -14.81 8.14
N PHE A 139 3.13 -13.77 7.73
CA PHE A 139 3.20 -13.32 6.34
C PHE A 139 4.56 -13.64 5.73
N VAL A 140 4.54 -14.03 4.46
CA VAL A 140 5.71 -14.07 3.60
C VAL A 140 5.33 -13.55 2.22
N SER A 141 5.84 -12.37 1.87
CA SER A 141 5.53 -11.69 0.60
C SER A 141 6.27 -12.32 -0.57
N GLY A 142 5.76 -12.06 -1.79
CA GLY A 142 6.41 -12.50 -3.03
C GLY A 142 7.76 -11.82 -3.30
N GLY A 143 8.00 -10.66 -2.69
CA GLY A 143 9.21 -9.84 -2.84
C GLY A 143 9.16 -8.87 -4.02
N PRO A 144 10.00 -7.81 -3.99
CA PRO A 144 10.12 -6.84 -5.08
C PRO A 144 10.86 -7.42 -6.30
N MET A 145 10.55 -6.91 -7.50
CA MET A 145 11.38 -7.13 -8.68
C MET A 145 12.69 -6.34 -8.58
N LEU A 146 13.69 -6.73 -9.35
CA LEU A 146 14.89 -5.93 -9.55
C LEU A 146 14.58 -4.68 -10.38
N ALA A 147 15.37 -3.62 -10.20
CA ALA A 147 15.30 -2.46 -11.06
C ALA A 147 15.74 -2.82 -12.49
N GLY A 148 15.04 -2.27 -13.49
CA GLY A 148 15.46 -2.33 -14.88
C GLY A 148 16.69 -1.47 -15.16
N ARG A 149 17.23 -1.56 -16.38
CA ARG A 149 18.34 -0.70 -16.81
C ARG A 149 18.16 -0.28 -18.27
N VAL A 150 18.16 1.03 -18.50
CA VAL A 150 18.20 1.64 -19.82
C VAL A 150 19.37 2.64 -19.83
N ASP A 151 20.25 2.57 -20.82
CA ASP A 151 21.47 3.39 -20.92
C ASP A 151 22.32 3.37 -19.63
N GLY A 152 22.42 2.21 -18.97
CA GLY A 152 23.17 2.07 -17.72
C GLY A 152 22.47 2.65 -16.48
N THR A 153 21.36 3.38 -16.63
CA THR A 153 20.60 3.97 -15.54
C THR A 153 19.54 2.99 -15.04
N LYS A 154 19.40 2.84 -13.73
CA LYS A 154 18.32 2.05 -13.11
C LYS A 154 16.95 2.67 -13.45
N THR A 155 15.98 1.83 -13.77
CA THR A 155 14.62 2.19 -14.16
C THR A 155 13.57 1.39 -13.38
N SER A 156 12.35 1.88 -13.42
CA SER A 156 11.17 1.21 -12.85
C SER A 156 9.93 1.55 -13.69
N LEU A 157 8.78 1.00 -13.33
CA LEU A 157 7.53 1.27 -14.04
C LEU A 157 7.23 2.78 -14.16
N SER A 158 7.59 3.62 -13.17
CA SER A 158 7.44 5.08 -13.29
C SER A 158 8.28 5.66 -14.43
N SER A 159 9.47 5.11 -14.67
CA SER A 159 10.32 5.52 -15.80
C SER A 159 9.69 5.21 -17.16
N MET A 160 8.90 4.11 -17.24
CA MET A 160 8.14 3.79 -18.45
C MET A 160 7.04 4.82 -18.72
N PHE A 161 6.29 5.24 -17.70
CA PHE A 161 5.29 6.31 -17.85
C PHE A 161 5.93 7.64 -18.25
N GLU A 162 7.10 7.97 -17.69
CA GLU A 162 7.86 9.16 -18.10
C GLU A 162 8.37 9.04 -19.54
N ALA A 163 8.80 7.85 -19.98
CA ALA A 163 9.22 7.60 -21.37
C ALA A 163 8.08 7.78 -22.37
N VAL A 164 6.86 7.36 -22.04
CA VAL A 164 5.66 7.64 -22.84
C VAL A 164 5.46 9.16 -23.00
N GLY A 165 5.60 9.92 -21.91
CA GLY A 165 5.53 11.39 -21.97
C GLY A 165 6.61 12.00 -22.86
N GLN A 166 7.84 11.47 -22.82
CA GLN A 166 8.95 11.91 -23.69
C GLN A 166 8.70 11.57 -25.16
N TYR A 167 8.15 10.39 -25.44
CA TYR A 167 7.77 9.98 -26.79
C TYR A 167 6.68 10.91 -27.37
N ASN A 168 5.63 11.16 -26.62
CA ASN A 168 4.55 12.08 -27.02
C ASN A 168 5.04 13.51 -27.26
N ALA A 169 6.11 13.92 -26.54
CA ALA A 169 6.78 15.21 -26.74
C ALA A 169 7.84 15.20 -27.86
N GLY A 170 8.01 14.09 -28.59
CA GLY A 170 9.01 13.94 -29.65
C GLY A 170 10.47 13.95 -29.18
N LYS A 171 10.74 13.68 -27.91
CA LYS A 171 12.10 13.67 -27.33
C LYS A 171 12.82 12.33 -27.50
N ILE A 172 12.08 11.25 -27.68
CA ILE A 172 12.58 9.90 -27.98
C ILE A 172 11.77 9.33 -29.13
N ASP A 173 12.36 8.40 -29.87
CA ASP A 173 11.72 7.66 -30.97
C ASP A 173 11.06 6.35 -30.47
N GLU A 174 10.40 5.63 -31.39
CA GLU A 174 9.71 4.38 -31.14
C GLU A 174 10.67 3.27 -30.69
N ASP A 175 11.87 3.20 -31.27
CA ASP A 175 12.87 2.19 -30.91
C ASP A 175 13.33 2.37 -29.47
N LYS A 176 13.52 3.62 -29.04
CA LYS A 176 13.91 3.93 -27.67
C LYS A 176 12.77 3.66 -26.69
N LEU A 177 11.53 3.98 -27.06
CA LEU A 177 10.34 3.64 -26.28
C LEU A 177 10.23 2.13 -26.08
N TYR A 178 10.42 1.35 -27.15
CA TYR A 178 10.41 -0.12 -27.11
C TYR A 178 11.55 -0.69 -26.24
N GLU A 179 12.71 -0.05 -26.24
CA GLU A 179 13.79 -0.43 -25.33
C GLU A 179 13.39 -0.28 -23.86
N TYR A 180 12.73 0.84 -23.49
CA TYR A 180 12.17 1.04 -22.16
C TYR A 180 11.14 -0.04 -21.83
N GLU A 181 10.21 -0.32 -22.74
CA GLU A 181 9.17 -1.34 -22.58
C GLU A 181 9.75 -2.71 -22.23
N CYS A 182 10.79 -3.14 -22.93
CA CYS A 182 11.41 -4.44 -22.72
C CYS A 182 12.30 -4.53 -21.47
N LYS A 183 12.90 -3.42 -21.02
CA LYS A 183 13.97 -3.44 -20.01
C LYS A 183 13.57 -2.89 -18.64
N THR A 184 12.46 -2.17 -18.54
CA THR A 184 12.07 -1.45 -17.31
C THR A 184 11.63 -2.38 -16.19
N CYS A 185 10.93 -3.49 -16.50
CA CYS A 185 10.46 -4.48 -15.54
C CYS A 185 11.10 -5.86 -15.83
N PRO A 186 12.34 -6.11 -15.38
CA PRO A 186 13.15 -7.23 -15.89
C PRO A 186 12.85 -8.58 -15.23
N THR A 187 12.17 -8.61 -14.07
CA THR A 187 11.95 -9.85 -13.31
C THR A 187 10.52 -9.94 -12.79
N CYS A 188 10.12 -11.12 -12.28
CA CYS A 188 8.95 -11.23 -11.43
C CYS A 188 9.15 -10.46 -10.11
N GLY A 189 8.06 -10.20 -9.41
CA GLY A 189 8.05 -9.45 -8.16
C GLY A 189 7.10 -8.25 -8.19
N SER A 190 6.84 -7.63 -7.04
CA SER A 190 6.18 -6.34 -6.97
C SER A 190 7.08 -5.25 -7.58
N CYS A 191 6.60 -4.02 -7.68
CA CYS A 191 7.40 -2.93 -8.25
C CYS A 191 8.78 -2.80 -7.57
N SER A 192 9.81 -2.31 -8.32
CA SER A 192 11.17 -2.17 -7.79
C SER A 192 11.38 -0.95 -6.88
N GLY A 193 10.48 0.05 -6.90
CA GLY A 193 10.55 1.25 -6.06
C GLY A 193 9.69 1.17 -4.79
N MET A 194 9.73 2.22 -3.95
CA MET A 194 8.89 2.36 -2.74
C MET A 194 7.49 2.84 -3.12
N TYR A 195 6.80 1.99 -3.88
CA TYR A 195 5.40 2.15 -4.26
C TYR A 195 4.50 1.40 -3.28
N THR A 196 3.20 1.33 -3.52
CA THR A 196 2.24 0.83 -2.53
C THR A 196 2.51 -0.61 -2.09
N ALA A 197 2.78 -1.53 -3.02
CA ALA A 197 3.06 -2.93 -2.70
C ALA A 197 4.24 -3.06 -1.73
N ASN A 198 5.37 -2.42 -2.04
CA ASN A 198 6.57 -2.49 -1.20
C ASN A 198 6.41 -1.72 0.11
N SER A 199 5.68 -0.59 0.10
CA SER A 199 5.30 0.11 1.34
C SER A 199 4.56 -0.84 2.28
N MET A 200 3.52 -1.51 1.81
CA MET A 200 2.74 -2.43 2.65
C MET A 200 3.52 -3.69 3.03
N ASN A 201 4.39 -4.23 2.16
CA ASN A 201 5.27 -5.35 2.49
C ASN A 201 6.30 -4.99 3.57
N CYS A 202 6.89 -3.79 3.53
CA CYS A 202 7.77 -3.28 4.59
C CYS A 202 7.00 -3.03 5.88
N LEU A 203 5.83 -2.41 5.81
CA LEU A 203 5.00 -2.14 6.99
C LEU A 203 4.43 -3.42 7.62
N THR A 204 4.23 -4.50 6.86
CA THR A 204 3.91 -5.83 7.39
C THR A 204 5.04 -6.36 8.30
N GLU A 205 6.30 -6.14 7.90
CA GLU A 205 7.48 -6.47 8.71
C GLU A 205 7.55 -5.62 9.98
N VAL A 206 7.30 -4.30 9.86
CA VAL A 206 7.28 -3.36 11.01
C VAL A 206 6.17 -3.67 12.00
N LEU A 207 4.95 -3.99 11.50
CA LEU A 207 3.82 -4.43 12.34
C LEU A 207 4.12 -5.75 13.09
N GLY A 208 5.23 -6.42 12.76
CA GLY A 208 5.61 -7.68 13.39
C GLY A 208 4.94 -8.92 12.80
N MET A 209 4.23 -8.81 11.67
CA MET A 209 3.52 -9.92 11.02
C MET A 209 4.38 -10.71 10.02
N GLY A 210 5.55 -10.18 9.63
CA GLY A 210 6.52 -10.82 8.72
C GLY A 210 7.91 -10.94 9.36
N LEU A 211 8.71 -11.90 8.88
CA LEU A 211 10.10 -12.07 9.28
C LEU A 211 10.99 -10.99 8.64
N LYS A 212 12.19 -10.78 9.20
CA LYS A 212 13.21 -9.86 8.66
C LYS A 212 13.45 -10.12 7.18
N GLY A 213 13.38 -9.06 6.37
CA GLY A 213 13.54 -9.13 4.92
C GLY A 213 12.26 -9.46 4.15
N ASN A 214 11.12 -9.58 4.84
CA ASN A 214 9.83 -9.80 4.18
C ASN A 214 9.54 -8.73 3.12
N GLY A 215 9.78 -7.47 3.42
CA GLY A 215 9.51 -6.34 2.53
C GLY A 215 10.61 -6.09 1.49
N THR A 216 11.84 -6.58 1.68
CA THR A 216 12.99 -6.09 0.92
C THR A 216 13.74 -7.13 0.10
N ILE A 217 13.79 -8.40 0.51
CA ILE A 217 14.48 -9.45 -0.25
C ILE A 217 13.84 -9.56 -1.65
N PRO A 218 14.60 -9.37 -2.75
CA PRO A 218 14.07 -9.50 -4.10
C PRO A 218 13.44 -10.88 -4.38
N ALA A 219 12.39 -10.87 -5.20
CA ALA A 219 11.62 -12.07 -5.54
C ALA A 219 12.45 -13.20 -6.15
N VAL A 220 13.51 -12.85 -6.87
CA VAL A 220 14.38 -13.79 -7.60
C VAL A 220 15.56 -14.30 -6.77
N TYR A 221 15.77 -13.80 -5.55
CA TYR A 221 16.87 -14.23 -4.70
C TYR A 221 16.54 -15.55 -3.99
N SER A 222 17.53 -16.44 -3.85
CA SER A 222 17.38 -17.71 -3.11
C SER A 222 16.96 -17.50 -1.66
N GLN A 223 17.37 -16.38 -1.06
CA GLN A 223 16.97 -15.96 0.28
C GLN A 223 15.45 -15.81 0.45
N ARG A 224 14.71 -15.49 -0.63
CA ARG A 224 13.24 -15.43 -0.61
C ARG A 224 12.63 -16.82 -0.36
N ILE A 225 13.19 -17.87 -0.95
CA ILE A 225 12.76 -19.26 -0.74
C ILE A 225 13.15 -19.74 0.67
N GLU A 226 14.31 -19.35 1.15
CA GLU A 226 14.75 -19.65 2.53
C GLU A 226 13.82 -18.99 3.55
N LEU A 227 13.49 -17.69 3.37
CA LEU A 227 12.53 -16.96 4.19
C LEU A 227 11.16 -17.66 4.24
N ALA A 228 10.69 -18.15 3.09
CA ALA A 228 9.41 -18.87 3.00
C ALA A 228 9.40 -20.16 3.81
N LYS A 229 10.48 -20.95 3.77
CA LYS A 229 10.62 -22.14 4.62
C LYS A 229 10.63 -21.77 6.11
N HIS A 230 11.38 -20.71 6.48
CA HIS A 230 11.41 -20.23 7.85
C HIS A 230 10.05 -19.76 8.34
N ALA A 231 9.27 -19.07 7.50
CA ALA A 231 7.89 -18.68 7.84
C ALA A 231 7.00 -19.92 8.07
N GLY A 232 7.13 -20.95 7.21
CA GLY A 232 6.45 -22.22 7.39
C GLY A 232 6.82 -22.98 8.67
N MET A 233 8.07 -22.91 9.10
CA MET A 233 8.48 -23.46 10.40
C MET A 233 7.98 -22.60 11.55
N LYS A 234 8.06 -21.29 11.43
CA LYS A 234 7.71 -20.32 12.48
C LYS A 234 6.23 -20.34 12.83
N ILE A 235 5.33 -20.58 11.87
CA ILE A 235 3.89 -20.68 12.18
C ILE A 235 3.59 -21.77 13.20
N MET A 236 4.34 -22.87 13.20
CA MET A 236 4.16 -23.93 14.17
C MET A 236 4.57 -23.54 15.60
N GLU A 237 5.54 -22.61 15.73
CA GLU A 237 5.90 -22.03 17.03
C GLU A 237 4.78 -21.08 17.51
N LEU A 238 4.18 -20.28 16.60
CA LEU A 238 3.07 -19.39 16.93
C LEU A 238 1.85 -20.17 17.41
N VAL A 239 1.54 -21.32 16.78
CA VAL A 239 0.48 -22.23 17.24
C VAL A 239 0.76 -22.71 18.67
N LYS A 240 1.99 -23.14 18.95
CA LYS A 240 2.38 -23.63 20.30
C LYS A 240 2.32 -22.55 21.39
N LYS A 241 2.65 -21.29 21.02
CA LYS A 241 2.66 -20.15 21.94
C LYS A 241 1.31 -19.41 21.99
N ASP A 242 0.36 -19.78 21.12
CA ASP A 242 -0.94 -19.12 20.93
C ASP A 242 -0.81 -17.61 20.64
N ILE A 243 0.23 -17.20 19.88
CA ILE A 243 0.44 -15.80 19.49
C ILE A 243 -0.41 -15.50 18.26
N LYS A 244 -1.29 -14.52 18.37
CA LYS A 244 -2.32 -14.16 17.38
C LYS A 244 -2.09 -12.76 16.79
N PRO A 245 -2.68 -12.44 15.63
CA PRO A 245 -2.52 -11.14 14.99
C PRO A 245 -2.82 -9.93 15.89
N ARG A 246 -3.85 -9.98 16.74
CA ARG A 246 -4.19 -8.86 17.63
C ARG A 246 -3.27 -8.73 18.84
N ASP A 247 -2.49 -9.76 19.16
CA ASP A 247 -1.42 -9.66 20.16
C ASP A 247 -0.19 -8.91 19.58
N VAL A 248 -0.03 -8.98 18.25
CA VAL A 248 1.08 -8.39 17.47
C VAL A 248 0.72 -7.00 16.96
N MET A 249 -0.43 -6.86 16.30
CA MET A 249 -0.92 -5.60 15.71
C MET A 249 -1.61 -4.74 16.76
N THR A 250 -0.86 -4.29 17.75
CA THR A 250 -1.29 -3.38 18.82
C THR A 250 -1.22 -1.92 18.38
N GLU A 251 -1.78 -1.01 19.17
CA GLU A 251 -1.67 0.44 18.93
C GLU A 251 -0.21 0.88 18.78
N ASP A 252 0.68 0.43 19.66
CA ASP A 252 2.12 0.73 19.57
C ASP A 252 2.77 0.16 18.30
N ALA A 253 2.33 -0.99 17.81
CA ALA A 253 2.80 -1.55 16.54
C ALA A 253 2.36 -0.68 15.34
N PHE A 254 1.15 -0.11 15.38
CA PHE A 254 0.73 0.87 14.37
C PHE A 254 1.49 2.20 14.48
N ILE A 255 1.83 2.65 15.68
CA ILE A 255 2.73 3.81 15.87
C ILE A 255 4.11 3.54 15.24
N ASN A 256 4.68 2.34 15.45
CA ASN A 256 5.91 1.93 14.78
C ASN A 256 5.75 1.94 13.26
N ALA A 257 4.63 1.39 12.75
CA ALA A 257 4.37 1.36 11.32
C ALA A 257 4.32 2.78 10.73
N LEU A 258 3.60 3.70 11.35
CA LEU A 258 3.55 5.11 10.92
C LEU A 258 4.93 5.79 11.03
N THR A 259 5.70 5.51 12.07
CA THR A 259 7.05 6.07 12.24
C THR A 259 7.98 5.61 11.11
N VAL A 260 8.00 4.32 10.81
CA VAL A 260 8.85 3.78 9.73
C VAL A 260 8.34 4.21 8.36
N ASP A 261 7.03 4.33 8.17
CA ASP A 261 6.39 4.88 6.97
C ASP A 261 6.93 6.30 6.65
N MET A 262 7.00 7.16 7.66
CA MET A 262 7.56 8.51 7.55
C MET A 262 9.06 8.50 7.21
N ALA A 263 9.82 7.60 7.82
CA ALA A 263 11.26 7.49 7.61
C ALA A 263 11.64 6.94 6.24
N LEU A 264 10.88 5.97 5.73
CA LEU A 264 11.06 5.39 4.40
C LEU A 264 10.51 6.28 3.28
N GLY A 265 9.58 7.19 3.59
CA GLY A 265 8.82 7.95 2.58
C GLY A 265 7.98 7.02 1.71
N CYS A 266 7.15 6.21 2.32
CA CYS A 266 6.28 5.25 1.67
C CYS A 266 5.24 5.89 0.72
N SER A 267 4.39 5.09 0.12
CA SER A 267 3.25 5.54 -0.68
C SER A 267 2.18 6.16 0.21
N THR A 268 1.52 7.23 -0.27
CA THR A 268 0.35 7.82 0.40
C THR A 268 -0.77 6.81 0.67
N ASN A 269 -0.81 5.71 -0.06
CA ASN A 269 -1.77 4.62 0.15
C ASN A 269 -1.64 3.95 1.53
N SER A 270 -0.48 4.05 2.20
CA SER A 270 -0.32 3.58 3.59
C SER A 270 -1.30 4.29 4.54
N MET A 271 -1.55 5.60 4.30
CA MET A 271 -2.52 6.40 5.06
C MET A 271 -3.98 5.98 4.82
N LEU A 272 -4.26 5.14 3.84
CA LEU A 272 -5.55 4.49 3.62
C LEU A 272 -5.58 3.08 4.22
N HIS A 273 -4.50 2.33 4.06
CA HIS A 273 -4.47 0.91 4.42
C HIS A 273 -4.21 0.66 5.90
N LEU A 274 -3.33 1.44 6.55
CA LEU A 274 -3.08 1.28 8.00
C LEU A 274 -4.35 1.55 8.83
N PRO A 275 -5.14 2.64 8.60
CA PRO A 275 -6.43 2.81 9.26
C PRO A 275 -7.41 1.65 9.04
N ALA A 276 -7.47 1.11 7.81
CA ALA A 276 -8.35 -0.01 7.50
C ALA A 276 -7.96 -1.29 8.26
N ILE A 277 -6.66 -1.60 8.34
CA ILE A 277 -6.15 -2.77 9.09
C ILE A 277 -6.38 -2.57 10.58
N ALA A 278 -6.09 -1.37 11.12
CA ALA A 278 -6.28 -1.04 12.53
C ALA A 278 -7.76 -1.17 12.95
N ASN A 279 -8.69 -0.75 12.09
CA ASN A 279 -10.12 -0.91 12.30
C ASN A 279 -10.50 -2.39 12.54
N GLU A 280 -9.90 -3.32 11.81
CA GLU A 280 -10.14 -4.76 12.01
C GLU A 280 -9.53 -5.29 13.32
N CYS A 281 -8.56 -4.58 13.88
CA CYS A 281 -8.05 -4.84 15.22
C CYS A 281 -8.86 -4.18 16.34
N GLY A 282 -9.90 -3.38 16.00
CA GLY A 282 -10.65 -2.56 16.94
C GLY A 282 -9.92 -1.29 17.38
N ILE A 283 -8.88 -0.87 16.63
CA ILE A 283 -8.07 0.31 16.89
C ILE A 283 -8.45 1.40 15.88
N LYS A 284 -8.74 2.61 16.38
CA LYS A 284 -9.03 3.77 15.54
C LYS A 284 -7.77 4.61 15.35
N ILE A 285 -7.31 4.73 14.11
CA ILE A 285 -6.24 5.65 13.72
C ILE A 285 -6.87 6.88 13.07
N ASP A 286 -6.73 8.03 13.71
CA ASP A 286 -7.04 9.32 13.09
C ASP A 286 -5.83 9.81 12.28
N LEU A 287 -6.07 10.26 11.05
CA LEU A 287 -4.99 10.78 10.19
C LEU A 287 -4.23 11.98 10.79
N SER A 288 -4.80 12.69 11.77
CA SER A 288 -4.11 13.77 12.47
C SER A 288 -2.88 13.29 13.27
N ILE A 289 -2.87 12.03 13.71
CA ILE A 289 -1.74 11.43 14.42
C ILE A 289 -0.49 11.38 13.52
N ALA A 290 -0.69 11.22 12.21
CA ALA A 290 0.37 11.11 11.24
C ALA A 290 1.26 12.37 11.20
N ASN A 291 0.67 13.57 11.28
CA ASN A 291 1.45 14.82 11.32
C ASN A 291 2.28 14.95 12.60
N GLY A 292 1.73 14.51 13.74
CA GLY A 292 2.46 14.49 15.02
C GLY A 292 3.66 13.54 15.01
N ILE A 293 3.52 12.40 14.35
CA ILE A 293 4.61 11.43 14.13
C ILE A 293 5.60 11.98 13.10
N SER A 294 5.12 12.50 11.96
CA SER A 294 5.93 13.07 10.90
C SER A 294 6.83 14.21 11.41
N ALA A 295 6.31 15.08 12.27
CA ALA A 295 7.08 16.19 12.84
C ALA A 295 8.30 15.77 13.69
N LYS A 296 8.30 14.52 14.19
CA LYS A 296 9.36 13.98 15.08
C LYS A 296 10.23 12.93 14.40
N THR A 297 9.80 12.43 13.25
CA THR A 297 10.45 11.34 12.55
C THR A 297 11.24 11.86 11.36
N PRO A 298 12.57 11.70 11.33
CA PRO A 298 13.37 12.10 10.19
C PRO A 298 13.10 11.21 8.99
N ASN A 299 13.12 11.77 7.77
CA ASN A 299 13.10 10.99 6.54
C ASN A 299 14.51 10.49 6.23
N LEU A 300 14.70 9.17 6.29
CA LEU A 300 16.00 8.51 6.18
C LEU A 300 16.27 7.91 4.79
N CYS A 301 15.24 7.70 3.97
CA CYS A 301 15.37 7.02 2.69
C CYS A 301 14.70 7.82 1.57
N HIS A 302 15.41 7.94 0.44
CA HIS A 302 14.88 8.46 -0.82
C HIS A 302 14.92 7.37 -1.90
N LEU A 303 14.03 6.37 -1.76
CA LEU A 303 13.86 5.36 -2.81
C LEU A 303 12.99 5.91 -3.95
N ALA A 304 13.12 5.33 -5.14
CA ALA A 304 12.28 5.70 -6.28
C ALA A 304 10.77 5.69 -5.88
N PRO A 305 9.99 6.72 -6.20
CA PRO A 305 10.27 7.81 -7.13
C PRO A 305 10.98 9.04 -6.51
N ALA A 306 11.13 9.12 -5.18
CA ALA A 306 11.75 10.27 -4.50
C ALA A 306 13.27 10.39 -4.77
N GLY A 307 13.94 9.29 -5.08
CA GLY A 307 15.37 9.23 -5.36
C GLY A 307 15.72 8.20 -6.44
N ARG A 308 17.00 7.83 -6.49
CA ARG A 308 17.56 6.91 -7.49
C ARG A 308 17.91 5.52 -6.94
N THR A 309 17.59 5.27 -5.68
CA THR A 309 17.76 3.96 -5.02
C THR A 309 16.47 3.16 -5.12
N TYR A 310 16.58 1.84 -5.06
CA TYR A 310 15.50 0.89 -5.26
C TYR A 310 15.41 -0.10 -4.09
N MET A 311 14.44 -1.00 -4.11
CA MET A 311 14.22 -1.96 -3.03
C MET A 311 15.40 -2.92 -2.83
N GLU A 312 16.07 -3.31 -3.91
CA GLU A 312 17.31 -4.11 -3.85
C GLU A 312 18.42 -3.38 -3.06
N ASP A 313 18.57 -2.06 -3.28
CA ASP A 313 19.56 -1.26 -2.57
C ASP A 313 19.22 -1.15 -1.06
N LEU A 314 17.94 -1.00 -0.73
CA LEU A 314 17.48 -1.00 0.66
C LEU A 314 17.75 -2.35 1.34
N ASN A 315 17.51 -3.46 0.64
CA ASN A 315 17.81 -4.80 1.15
C ASN A 315 19.31 -4.95 1.48
N GLU A 316 20.18 -4.54 0.57
CA GLU A 316 21.64 -4.60 0.73
C GLU A 316 22.13 -3.64 1.84
N ALA A 317 21.45 -2.53 2.05
CA ALA A 317 21.75 -1.58 3.13
C ALA A 317 21.35 -2.06 4.53
N GLY A 318 20.69 -3.23 4.64
CA GLY A 318 20.25 -3.83 5.91
C GLY A 318 18.74 -3.91 6.10
N GLY A 319 17.97 -3.44 5.13
CA GLY A 319 16.52 -3.57 5.07
C GLY A 319 15.77 -2.76 6.14
N VAL A 320 14.52 -3.13 6.35
CA VAL A 320 13.59 -2.42 7.26
C VAL A 320 14.12 -2.39 8.71
N TYR A 321 14.69 -3.50 9.19
CA TYR A 321 15.21 -3.57 10.57
C TYR A 321 16.41 -2.65 10.80
N ALA A 322 17.23 -2.38 9.78
CA ALA A 322 18.28 -1.37 9.89
C ALA A 322 17.70 0.04 10.01
N VAL A 323 16.63 0.36 9.28
CA VAL A 323 15.91 1.64 9.41
C VAL A 323 15.29 1.76 10.81
N MET A 324 14.64 0.70 11.32
CA MET A 324 14.07 0.69 12.67
C MET A 324 15.15 0.88 13.74
N ASN A 325 16.31 0.24 13.58
CA ASN A 325 17.42 0.40 14.53
C ASN A 325 18.03 1.81 14.48
N GLU A 326 18.11 2.44 13.29
CA GLU A 326 18.50 3.85 13.18
C GLU A 326 17.52 4.77 13.94
N LEU A 327 16.22 4.59 13.76
CA LEU A 327 15.18 5.36 14.45
C LEU A 327 15.21 5.11 15.97
N ASN A 328 15.54 3.88 16.37
CA ASN A 328 15.63 3.52 17.79
C ASN A 328 16.75 4.26 18.54
N LYS A 329 17.81 4.73 17.86
CA LYS A 329 18.84 5.59 18.46
C LYS A 329 18.29 6.90 19.04
N LYS A 330 17.18 7.39 18.49
CA LYS A 330 16.42 8.55 19.00
C LYS A 330 15.21 8.15 19.86
N GLY A 331 15.04 6.87 20.21
CA GLY A 331 13.92 6.38 21.01
C GLY A 331 12.55 6.50 20.30
N LEU A 332 12.53 6.49 18.95
CA LEU A 332 11.32 6.65 18.17
C LEU A 332 10.56 5.34 17.96
N ILE A 333 11.15 4.19 18.29
CA ILE A 333 10.55 2.86 18.11
C ILE A 333 10.04 2.34 19.46
N LYS A 334 8.82 1.81 19.46
CA LYS A 334 8.24 1.06 20.57
C LYS A 334 8.82 -0.36 20.56
N THR A 335 9.81 -0.61 21.42
CA THR A 335 10.62 -1.83 21.39
C THR A 335 9.93 -3.04 22.01
N ASP A 336 8.93 -2.84 22.86
CA ASP A 336 8.30 -3.91 23.65
C ASP A 336 7.19 -4.66 22.89
N CYS A 337 6.82 -4.20 21.68
CA CYS A 337 5.83 -4.88 20.86
C CYS A 337 6.27 -6.30 20.53
N ILE A 338 5.42 -7.30 20.80
CA ILE A 338 5.66 -8.69 20.40
C ILE A 338 5.48 -8.84 18.88
N THR A 339 6.20 -9.79 18.28
CA THR A 339 6.12 -10.05 16.84
C THR A 339 5.87 -11.52 16.53
N CYS A 340 5.62 -11.83 15.26
CA CYS A 340 5.50 -13.22 14.77
C CYS A 340 6.77 -14.05 14.94
N THR A 341 7.90 -13.46 15.35
CA THR A 341 9.09 -14.23 15.75
C THR A 341 8.97 -14.83 17.14
N GLY A 342 7.96 -14.40 17.92
CA GLY A 342 7.82 -14.73 19.34
C GLY A 342 8.81 -13.98 20.24
N LYS A 343 9.44 -12.92 19.70
CA LYS A 343 10.34 -11.97 20.36
C LYS A 343 9.76 -10.57 20.21
N THR A 344 10.29 -9.63 20.99
CA THR A 344 9.93 -8.22 20.87
C THR A 344 10.60 -7.56 19.67
N VAL A 345 10.10 -6.38 19.28
CA VAL A 345 10.73 -5.54 18.25
C VAL A 345 12.16 -5.21 18.64
N GLY A 346 12.41 -4.82 19.91
CA GLY A 346 13.75 -4.51 20.39
C GLY A 346 14.74 -5.64 20.20
N GLU A 347 14.35 -6.88 20.59
CA GLU A 347 15.18 -8.08 20.40
C GLU A 347 15.44 -8.40 18.93
N ASN A 348 14.48 -8.09 18.05
CA ASN A 348 14.61 -8.38 16.61
C ASN A 348 15.52 -7.38 15.88
N ILE A 349 15.52 -6.11 16.28
CA ILE A 349 16.33 -5.06 15.63
C ILE A 349 17.73 -4.93 16.27
N GLU A 350 17.97 -5.56 17.43
CA GLU A 350 19.28 -5.56 18.07
C GLU A 350 20.35 -6.09 17.12
N GLY A 351 21.43 -5.33 16.94
CA GLY A 351 22.53 -5.69 16.04
C GLY A 351 22.22 -5.54 14.54
N CYS A 352 21.04 -5.06 14.16
CA CYS A 352 20.73 -4.75 12.76
C CYS A 352 21.35 -3.41 12.38
N ILE A 353 22.51 -3.45 11.73
CA ILE A 353 23.29 -2.26 11.38
C ILE A 353 22.91 -1.72 9.98
N ASN A 354 23.01 -0.42 9.81
CA ASN A 354 22.98 0.24 8.53
C ASN A 354 24.31 0.00 7.79
N LEU A 355 24.25 -0.73 6.67
CA LEU A 355 25.43 -1.11 5.89
C LEU A 355 25.75 -0.09 4.78
N ASN A 356 24.81 0.81 4.45
CA ASN A 356 25.01 1.83 3.42
C ASN A 356 24.32 3.16 3.80
N PRO A 357 25.08 4.13 4.36
CA PRO A 357 24.55 5.44 4.75
C PRO A 357 24.07 6.34 3.59
N GLU A 358 24.35 5.97 2.33
CA GLU A 358 23.81 6.67 1.17
C GLU A 358 22.38 6.25 0.85
N VAL A 359 22.02 5.01 1.22
CA VAL A 359 20.67 4.46 1.01
C VAL A 359 19.78 4.70 2.23
N ILE A 360 20.31 4.41 3.43
CA ILE A 360 19.65 4.69 4.71
C ILE A 360 20.48 5.78 5.39
N ARG A 361 20.02 7.02 5.37
CA ARG A 361 20.71 8.11 6.06
C ARG A 361 20.73 7.86 7.56
N PRO A 362 21.86 8.17 8.25
CA PRO A 362 21.90 8.18 9.70
C PRO A 362 20.91 9.23 10.27
N VAL A 363 20.35 8.97 11.44
CA VAL A 363 19.40 9.90 12.10
C VAL A 363 19.99 11.26 12.41
N GLU A 364 21.31 11.37 12.45
CA GLU A 364 22.05 12.63 12.64
C GLU A 364 22.20 13.45 11.35
N ASN A 365 21.96 12.82 10.18
CA ASN A 365 22.08 13.46 8.87
C ASN A 365 20.99 12.98 7.90
N PRO A 366 19.70 13.19 8.21
CA PRO A 366 18.57 12.72 7.40
C PRO A 366 18.44 13.54 6.10
N TYR A 367 17.61 13.07 5.18
CA TYR A 367 17.17 13.88 4.03
C TYR A 367 16.28 15.04 4.46
N SER A 368 15.47 14.86 5.50
CA SER A 368 14.62 15.86 6.14
C SER A 368 14.47 15.51 7.63
N GLU A 369 14.41 16.53 8.47
CA GLU A 369 14.11 16.39 9.91
C GLU A 369 12.65 15.93 10.16
N THR A 370 11.79 16.01 9.15
CA THR A 370 10.41 15.61 9.21
C THR A 370 10.12 14.50 8.20
N GLY A 371 9.06 13.72 8.46
CA GLY A 371 8.68 12.56 7.69
C GLY A 371 8.34 12.82 6.23
N GLY A 372 8.39 11.76 5.42
CA GLY A 372 8.15 11.80 3.98
C GLY A 372 6.69 11.96 3.55
N ILE A 373 5.73 11.90 4.50
CA ILE A 373 4.30 12.06 4.25
C ILE A 373 3.74 13.18 5.13
N ALA A 374 2.80 13.96 4.58
CA ALA A 374 2.03 14.96 5.30
C ALA A 374 0.52 14.81 5.03
N VAL A 375 -0.29 15.14 6.04
CA VAL A 375 -1.74 15.22 5.95
C VAL A 375 -2.15 16.69 6.03
N LEU A 376 -2.70 17.21 4.93
CA LEU A 376 -3.13 18.61 4.84
C LEU A 376 -4.58 18.74 5.26
N ARG A 377 -4.91 19.83 5.97
CA ARG A 377 -6.27 20.16 6.39
C ARG A 377 -6.62 21.61 6.04
N GLY A 378 -7.89 21.88 5.91
CA GLY A 378 -8.43 23.22 5.60
C GLY A 378 -9.88 23.10 5.14
N ASN A 379 -10.45 24.20 4.69
CA ASN A 379 -11.83 24.20 4.23
C ASN A 379 -12.07 23.29 3.02
N LEU A 380 -11.02 23.03 2.19
CA LEU A 380 -11.09 22.10 1.06
C LEU A 380 -10.91 20.63 1.46
N ALA A 381 -10.27 20.36 2.61
CA ALA A 381 -9.96 19.02 3.09
C ALA A 381 -10.16 18.94 4.61
N VAL A 382 -11.40 19.04 5.06
CA VAL A 382 -11.74 19.08 6.50
C VAL A 382 -11.28 17.82 7.23
N ASP A 383 -11.46 16.65 6.60
CA ASP A 383 -11.04 15.36 7.17
C ASP A 383 -9.62 14.98 6.76
N GLY A 384 -9.02 15.73 5.83
CA GLY A 384 -7.64 15.58 5.40
C GLY A 384 -7.46 15.31 3.91
N GLY A 385 -6.26 15.63 3.42
CA GLY A 385 -5.73 15.25 2.13
C GLY A 385 -4.28 14.84 2.33
N VAL A 386 -3.79 13.83 1.61
CA VAL A 386 -2.47 13.21 1.84
C VAL A 386 -1.52 13.53 0.70
N VAL A 387 -0.30 13.93 1.04
CA VAL A 387 0.77 14.21 0.09
C VAL A 387 2.06 13.48 0.45
N LYS A 388 2.75 12.95 -0.58
CA LYS A 388 4.11 12.41 -0.45
C LYS A 388 5.12 13.58 -0.47
N ARG A 389 5.35 14.17 0.70
CA ARG A 389 6.22 15.33 0.87
C ARG A 389 7.65 15.09 0.33
N SER A 390 8.19 13.88 0.53
CA SER A 390 9.52 13.50 0.07
C SER A 390 9.70 13.50 -1.46
N ALA A 391 8.61 13.56 -2.22
CA ALA A 391 8.62 13.61 -3.68
C ALA A 391 8.24 15.00 -4.24
N VAL A 392 8.09 16.01 -3.38
CA VAL A 392 7.77 17.39 -3.75
C VAL A 392 9.05 18.22 -3.79
N VAL A 393 9.27 18.95 -4.89
CA VAL A 393 10.39 19.87 -5.00
C VAL A 393 10.20 21.08 -4.06
N PRO A 394 11.29 21.70 -3.54
CA PRO A 394 11.19 22.77 -2.56
C PRO A 394 10.28 23.92 -2.97
N GLU A 395 10.28 24.29 -4.25
CA GLU A 395 9.50 25.39 -4.83
C GLU A 395 7.98 25.15 -4.76
N MET A 396 7.56 23.87 -4.70
CA MET A 396 6.16 23.46 -4.67
C MET A 396 5.67 23.07 -3.28
N LEU A 397 6.50 23.20 -2.24
CA LEU A 397 6.06 22.97 -0.86
C LEU A 397 5.00 23.98 -0.42
N VAL A 398 5.07 25.20 -0.95
CA VAL A 398 4.04 26.23 -0.82
C VAL A 398 3.66 26.67 -2.22
N HIS A 399 2.39 26.53 -2.58
CA HIS A 399 1.88 26.86 -3.90
C HIS A 399 0.49 27.48 -3.79
N GLU A 400 0.24 28.49 -4.60
CA GLU A 400 -1.08 29.11 -4.75
C GLU A 400 -1.36 29.33 -6.24
N GLY A 401 -2.53 28.92 -6.69
CA GLY A 401 -2.87 29.02 -8.11
C GLY A 401 -4.32 28.82 -8.42
N PRO A 402 -4.73 29.18 -9.67
CA PRO A 402 -6.11 29.00 -10.12
C PRO A 402 -6.45 27.54 -10.37
N ALA A 403 -7.64 27.13 -9.94
CA ALA A 403 -8.17 25.80 -10.15
C ALA A 403 -8.49 25.54 -11.64
N LYS A 404 -8.18 24.34 -12.09
CA LYS A 404 -8.67 23.70 -13.32
C LYS A 404 -9.43 22.45 -12.94
N VAL A 405 -10.74 22.46 -13.06
CA VAL A 405 -11.63 21.47 -12.43
C VAL A 405 -12.12 20.44 -13.44
N PHE A 406 -11.98 19.16 -13.08
CA PHE A 406 -12.39 18.02 -13.89
C PHE A 406 -13.17 17.01 -13.05
N ASP A 407 -14.22 16.41 -13.63
CA ASP A 407 -15.06 15.43 -12.94
C ASP A 407 -14.67 13.96 -13.25
N SER A 408 -13.54 13.77 -13.93
CA SER A 408 -12.95 12.45 -14.19
C SER A 408 -11.45 12.56 -14.47
N GLU A 409 -10.72 11.44 -14.30
CA GLU A 409 -9.32 11.34 -14.74
C GLU A 409 -9.19 11.53 -16.25
N GLU A 410 -10.13 11.00 -17.03
CA GLU A 410 -10.13 11.03 -18.47
C GLU A 410 -10.20 12.48 -19.00
N ASP A 411 -11.09 13.31 -18.42
CA ASP A 411 -11.21 14.72 -18.80
C ASP A 411 -9.96 15.53 -18.45
N ALA A 412 -9.39 15.27 -17.25
CA ALA A 412 -8.15 15.89 -16.82
C ALA A 412 -6.99 15.52 -17.74
N GLN A 413 -6.84 14.23 -18.08
CA GLN A 413 -5.81 13.75 -18.99
C GLN A 413 -5.94 14.39 -20.38
N ALA A 414 -7.14 14.42 -20.92
CA ALA A 414 -7.38 15.05 -22.22
C ALA A 414 -7.04 16.55 -22.23
N ALA A 415 -7.29 17.26 -21.13
CA ALA A 415 -6.93 18.68 -20.99
C ALA A 415 -5.40 18.88 -20.88
N ILE A 416 -4.71 18.00 -20.17
CA ILE A 416 -3.24 18.01 -20.06
C ILE A 416 -2.63 17.77 -21.44
N ASP A 417 -3.05 16.71 -22.14
CA ASP A 417 -2.54 16.35 -23.47
C ASP A 417 -2.80 17.44 -24.52
N ALA A 418 -3.90 18.16 -24.38
CA ALA A 418 -4.24 19.30 -25.24
C ALA A 418 -3.49 20.60 -24.87
N GLY A 419 -2.60 20.59 -23.89
CA GLY A 419 -1.81 21.76 -23.46
C GLY A 419 -2.64 22.86 -22.79
N LYS A 420 -3.81 22.53 -22.23
CA LYS A 420 -4.69 23.48 -21.53
C LYS A 420 -4.26 23.79 -20.10
N ILE A 421 -3.35 23.01 -19.56
CA ILE A 421 -2.76 23.21 -18.23
C ILE A 421 -1.45 23.96 -18.40
N VAL A 422 -1.30 25.05 -17.65
CA VAL A 422 -0.15 25.94 -17.72
C VAL A 422 0.52 26.09 -16.36
N ALA A 423 1.73 26.63 -16.35
CA ALA A 423 2.47 26.89 -15.10
C ALA A 423 1.64 27.78 -14.14
N GLY A 424 1.58 27.38 -12.88
CA GLY A 424 0.80 28.03 -11.83
C GLY A 424 -0.56 27.40 -11.56
N ASP A 425 -1.10 26.58 -12.46
CA ASP A 425 -2.43 25.96 -12.28
C ASP A 425 -2.44 24.93 -11.12
N VAL A 426 -3.62 24.76 -10.52
CA VAL A 426 -3.97 23.66 -9.62
C VAL A 426 -5.05 22.81 -10.29
N VAL A 427 -4.68 21.61 -10.73
CA VAL A 427 -5.60 20.66 -11.35
C VAL A 427 -6.41 19.95 -10.26
N VAL A 428 -7.74 20.03 -10.33
CA VAL A 428 -8.68 19.42 -9.37
C VAL A 428 -9.45 18.31 -10.07
N ILE A 429 -9.22 17.06 -9.63
CA ILE A 429 -9.92 15.87 -10.18
C ILE A 429 -10.86 15.33 -9.11
N ARG A 430 -12.15 15.51 -9.30
CA ARG A 430 -13.20 15.09 -8.35
C ARG A 430 -14.04 13.95 -8.91
N TYR A 431 -14.94 13.42 -8.07
CA TYR A 431 -15.74 12.22 -8.34
C TYR A 431 -14.91 10.96 -8.69
N GLU A 432 -13.70 10.88 -8.15
CA GLU A 432 -12.84 9.69 -8.20
C GLU A 432 -12.54 9.11 -6.79
N GLY A 433 -13.30 9.57 -5.78
CA GLY A 433 -13.25 9.10 -4.40
C GLY A 433 -13.88 7.72 -4.18
N PRO A 434 -13.99 7.28 -2.91
CA PRO A 434 -14.55 5.96 -2.56
C PRO A 434 -15.95 5.72 -3.11
N LYS A 435 -16.87 6.68 -2.99
CA LYS A 435 -18.26 6.61 -3.48
C LYS A 435 -18.38 7.16 -4.91
N GLY A 436 -17.81 8.33 -5.13
CA GLY A 436 -17.96 9.07 -6.38
C GLY A 436 -17.26 8.43 -7.56
N GLY A 437 -16.14 7.72 -7.30
CA GLY A 437 -15.38 6.97 -8.28
C GLY A 437 -16.17 5.84 -8.95
N PRO A 438 -16.78 4.86 -8.25
CA PRO A 438 -16.37 4.33 -6.96
C PRO A 438 -15.04 3.56 -7.04
N GLY A 439 -14.56 3.14 -5.87
CA GLY A 439 -13.32 2.38 -5.76
C GLY A 439 -12.07 3.24 -5.61
N MET A 440 -12.24 4.56 -5.40
CA MET A 440 -11.15 5.49 -5.09
C MET A 440 -9.94 5.27 -6.01
N ARG A 441 -10.17 5.42 -7.31
CA ARG A 441 -9.23 5.12 -8.40
C ARG A 441 -7.85 5.74 -8.14
N GLU A 442 -6.82 4.97 -8.43
CA GLU A 442 -5.42 5.41 -8.34
C GLU A 442 -4.96 5.93 -9.69
N MET A 443 -4.38 7.13 -9.73
CA MET A 443 -4.01 7.82 -10.95
C MET A 443 -2.49 8.01 -11.03
N LEU A 444 -1.91 7.75 -12.19
CA LEU A 444 -0.50 8.02 -12.51
C LEU A 444 -0.36 8.79 -13.82
N ASN A 445 -1.25 8.57 -14.79
CA ASN A 445 -1.16 9.20 -16.11
C ASN A 445 -1.15 10.73 -16.03
N PRO A 446 -2.10 11.42 -15.33
CA PRO A 446 -2.08 12.87 -15.23
C PRO A 446 -0.81 13.43 -14.60
N THR A 447 -0.32 12.77 -13.54
CA THR A 447 0.88 13.21 -12.82
C THR A 447 2.15 13.01 -13.67
N SER A 448 2.24 11.89 -14.39
CA SER A 448 3.37 11.61 -15.28
C SER A 448 3.36 12.51 -16.52
N ALA A 449 2.19 12.84 -17.07
CA ALA A 449 2.06 13.76 -18.19
C ALA A 449 2.54 15.17 -17.80
N ILE A 450 2.12 15.70 -16.65
CA ILE A 450 2.60 16.97 -16.10
C ILE A 450 4.13 16.97 -15.94
N MET A 451 4.70 15.89 -15.41
CA MET A 451 6.16 15.75 -15.27
C MET A 451 6.85 15.70 -16.64
N GLY A 452 6.32 14.92 -17.59
CA GLY A 452 6.84 14.79 -18.96
C GLY A 452 6.85 16.12 -19.73
N MET A 453 5.84 16.96 -19.53
CA MET A 453 5.74 18.30 -20.10
C MET A 453 6.71 19.32 -19.45
N GLY A 454 7.34 18.97 -18.31
CA GLY A 454 8.23 19.85 -17.57
C GLY A 454 7.51 20.83 -16.61
N LEU A 455 6.23 20.56 -16.31
CA LEU A 455 5.39 21.39 -15.44
C LEU A 455 5.41 20.96 -13.97
N GLY A 456 6.14 19.90 -13.61
CA GLY A 456 6.14 19.32 -12.26
C GLY A 456 6.63 20.25 -11.15
N SER A 457 7.34 21.34 -11.49
CA SER A 457 7.79 22.37 -10.54
C SER A 457 6.89 23.62 -10.52
N SER A 458 5.72 23.57 -11.16
CA SER A 458 4.85 24.76 -11.30
C SER A 458 3.35 24.44 -11.31
N VAL A 459 2.96 23.17 -11.36
CA VAL A 459 1.56 22.71 -11.36
C VAL A 459 1.34 21.75 -10.20
N ALA A 460 0.28 21.97 -9.44
CA ALA A 460 -0.18 21.04 -8.40
C ALA A 460 -1.41 20.26 -8.88
N LEU A 461 -1.61 19.07 -8.31
CA LEU A 461 -2.79 18.24 -8.56
C LEU A 461 -3.47 17.88 -7.24
N ILE A 462 -4.80 17.91 -7.24
CA ILE A 462 -5.63 17.57 -6.08
C ILE A 462 -6.69 16.56 -6.52
N THR A 463 -6.96 15.54 -5.71
CA THR A 463 -8.02 14.58 -6.00
C THR A 463 -8.65 13.98 -4.74
N GLU A 464 -9.91 13.60 -4.85
CA GLU A 464 -10.64 12.77 -3.88
C GLU A 464 -10.27 11.28 -4.01
N GLY A 465 -9.74 10.91 -5.18
CA GLY A 465 -9.15 9.60 -5.45
C GLY A 465 -7.76 9.46 -4.86
N ARG A 466 -6.92 8.68 -5.52
CA ARG A 466 -5.54 8.43 -5.09
C ARG A 466 -4.57 8.79 -6.20
N PHE A 467 -3.39 9.22 -5.82
CA PHE A 467 -2.24 9.22 -6.73
C PHE A 467 -1.37 8.00 -6.45
N SER A 468 -0.79 7.44 -7.50
CA SER A 468 0.10 6.29 -7.41
C SER A 468 1.29 6.58 -6.47
N GLY A 469 1.77 5.56 -5.77
CA GLY A 469 3.02 5.65 -5.01
C GLY A 469 4.24 6.00 -5.88
N ALA A 470 4.12 5.88 -7.21
CA ALA A 470 5.12 6.26 -8.20
C ALA A 470 5.08 7.76 -8.58
N THR A 471 4.12 8.53 -8.07
CA THR A 471 3.90 9.94 -8.38
C THR A 471 5.01 10.83 -7.81
N ARG A 472 5.39 11.86 -8.58
CA ARG A 472 6.25 12.97 -8.19
C ARG A 472 5.48 14.29 -8.25
N GLY A 473 5.90 15.29 -7.46
CA GLY A 473 5.36 16.64 -7.45
C GLY A 473 4.31 16.87 -6.37
N ALA A 474 3.73 18.08 -6.35
CA ALA A 474 2.71 18.49 -5.38
C ALA A 474 1.35 17.86 -5.73
N CYS A 475 1.19 16.57 -5.40
CA CYS A 475 0.02 15.77 -5.70
C CYS A 475 -0.66 15.35 -4.40
N ILE A 476 -1.81 15.97 -4.09
CA ILE A 476 -2.58 15.77 -2.87
C ILE A 476 -3.76 14.85 -3.19
N GLY A 477 -3.72 13.62 -2.70
CA GLY A 477 -4.80 12.65 -2.82
C GLY A 477 -5.65 12.52 -1.56
N HIS A 478 -6.66 11.66 -1.60
CA HIS A 478 -7.53 11.33 -0.46
C HIS A 478 -8.29 12.52 0.10
N VAL A 479 -8.48 13.61 -0.67
CA VAL A 479 -9.17 14.80 -0.20
C VAL A 479 -10.57 14.41 0.28
N SER A 480 -10.83 14.71 1.54
CA SER A 480 -12.04 14.28 2.24
C SER A 480 -12.64 15.44 3.04
N PRO A 481 -13.98 15.55 3.07
CA PRO A 481 -14.99 14.72 2.40
C PRO A 481 -14.97 14.87 0.87
N GLU A 482 -15.28 13.78 0.12
CA GLU A 482 -15.39 13.82 -1.33
C GLU A 482 -16.66 14.56 -1.83
N ALA A 483 -16.66 15.08 -3.05
CA ALA A 483 -17.82 15.78 -3.66
C ALA A 483 -19.08 14.93 -3.66
N ALA A 484 -18.99 13.63 -3.93
CA ALA A 484 -20.11 12.70 -3.89
C ALA A 484 -20.73 12.53 -2.49
N SER A 485 -20.01 12.91 -1.43
CA SER A 485 -20.48 12.95 -0.05
C SER A 485 -20.76 14.38 0.47
N GLY A 486 -20.82 15.37 -0.42
CA GLY A 486 -21.08 16.76 -0.08
C GLY A 486 -19.83 17.55 0.36
N GLY A 487 -18.64 17.11 -0.03
CA GLY A 487 -17.39 17.84 0.24
C GLY A 487 -17.27 19.15 -0.54
N VAL A 488 -16.49 20.09 -0.01
CA VAL A 488 -16.25 21.42 -0.61
C VAL A 488 -15.57 21.32 -1.99
N SER A 489 -14.83 20.25 -2.25
CA SER A 489 -14.28 19.96 -3.59
C SER A 489 -15.36 20.02 -4.69
N GLY A 490 -16.61 19.64 -4.36
CA GLY A 490 -17.74 19.63 -5.30
C GLY A 490 -18.15 21.00 -5.81
N ILE A 491 -17.85 22.07 -5.07
CA ILE A 491 -18.24 23.45 -5.40
C ILE A 491 -17.10 24.32 -5.93
N VAL A 492 -15.90 23.75 -6.07
CA VAL A 492 -14.77 24.46 -6.69
C VAL A 492 -15.10 24.74 -8.16
N GLU A 493 -14.85 25.96 -8.61
CA GLU A 493 -15.04 26.42 -9.98
C GLU A 493 -13.70 26.74 -10.64
N ASP A 494 -13.66 26.70 -11.98
CA ASP A 494 -12.47 27.09 -12.74
C ASP A 494 -12.07 28.53 -12.40
N GLY A 495 -10.79 28.73 -12.07
CA GLY A 495 -10.24 30.03 -11.70
C GLY A 495 -10.29 30.36 -10.21
N ASP A 496 -10.99 29.57 -9.38
CA ASP A 496 -10.92 29.73 -7.92
C ASP A 496 -9.47 29.52 -7.47
N ILE A 497 -9.01 30.36 -6.54
CA ILE A 497 -7.64 30.24 -6.02
C ILE A 497 -7.59 29.17 -4.95
N ILE A 498 -6.67 28.21 -5.12
CA ILE A 498 -6.36 27.19 -4.12
C ILE A 498 -4.98 27.43 -3.57
N SER A 499 -4.87 27.39 -2.23
CA SER A 499 -3.62 27.55 -1.48
C SER A 499 -3.21 26.22 -0.86
N ILE A 500 -1.99 25.81 -1.13
CA ILE A 500 -1.35 24.59 -0.63
C ILE A 500 -0.14 25.03 0.19
N ASP A 501 -0.09 24.68 1.47
CA ASP A 501 1.06 24.90 2.35
C ASP A 501 1.40 23.59 3.06
N ILE A 502 2.29 22.79 2.46
CA ILE A 502 2.69 21.48 2.96
C ILE A 502 3.42 21.59 4.30
N PRO A 503 4.37 22.52 4.50
CA PRO A 503 5.00 22.76 5.81
C PRO A 503 4.01 23.09 6.93
N ALA A 504 2.98 23.90 6.64
CA ALA A 504 1.95 24.26 7.60
C ALA A 504 0.80 23.24 7.68
N ASN A 505 0.83 22.16 6.87
CA ASN A 505 -0.24 21.15 6.74
C ASN A 505 -1.60 21.75 6.35
N LYS A 506 -1.63 22.72 5.41
CA LYS A 506 -2.85 23.41 5.01
C LYS A 506 -3.21 23.19 3.55
N LEU A 507 -4.52 23.09 3.30
CA LEU A 507 -5.14 23.03 1.97
C LEU A 507 -6.43 23.84 1.99
N GLU A 508 -6.42 24.99 1.31
CA GLU A 508 -7.52 25.96 1.42
C GLU A 508 -8.00 26.43 0.05
N LEU A 509 -9.31 26.53 -0.09
CA LEU A 509 -10.00 27.27 -1.14
C LEU A 509 -10.08 28.74 -0.71
N LYS A 510 -9.44 29.64 -1.44
CA LYS A 510 -9.40 31.08 -1.16
C LYS A 510 -10.63 31.80 -1.71
N VAL A 511 -11.80 31.32 -1.38
CA VAL A 511 -13.09 31.92 -1.68
C VAL A 511 -13.71 32.42 -0.37
N PRO A 512 -14.37 33.59 -0.34
CA PRO A 512 -15.04 34.07 0.87
C PRO A 512 -16.01 33.04 1.44
N GLN A 513 -16.07 32.90 2.78
CA GLN A 513 -16.89 31.88 3.44
C GLN A 513 -18.39 32.00 3.05
N GLU A 514 -18.90 33.22 2.93
CA GLU A 514 -20.28 33.47 2.48
C GLU A 514 -20.57 32.89 1.09
N GLU A 515 -19.58 32.95 0.19
CA GLU A 515 -19.70 32.38 -1.16
C GLU A 515 -19.60 30.86 -1.12
N ILE A 516 -18.72 30.29 -0.29
CA ILE A 516 -18.66 28.83 -0.06
C ILE A 516 -20.02 28.36 0.44
N ASP A 517 -20.59 29.02 1.47
CA ASP A 517 -21.87 28.66 2.06
C ASP A 517 -23.01 28.76 1.03
N ARG A 518 -22.99 29.80 0.20
CA ARG A 518 -23.95 30.01 -0.90
C ARG A 518 -23.87 28.89 -1.94
N ARG A 519 -22.67 28.52 -2.36
CA ARG A 519 -22.43 27.43 -3.32
C ARG A 519 -22.85 26.09 -2.72
N MET A 520 -22.47 25.81 -1.47
CA MET A 520 -22.82 24.58 -0.76
C MET A 520 -24.34 24.42 -0.59
N ALA A 521 -25.06 25.50 -0.28
CA ALA A 521 -26.53 25.47 -0.14
C ALA A 521 -27.25 25.04 -1.43
N ASN A 522 -26.63 25.27 -2.60
CA ASN A 522 -27.19 24.92 -3.91
C ASN A 522 -26.54 23.68 -4.52
N PHE A 523 -25.55 23.08 -3.84
CA PHE A 523 -24.79 21.96 -4.39
C PHE A 523 -25.58 20.65 -4.30
N VAL A 524 -25.73 20.01 -5.45
CA VAL A 524 -26.27 18.65 -5.55
C VAL A 524 -25.20 17.74 -6.12
N PRO A 525 -24.72 16.76 -5.36
CA PRO A 525 -23.69 15.83 -5.84
C PRO A 525 -24.15 15.10 -7.11
N LYS A 526 -23.23 14.99 -8.08
CA LYS A 526 -23.48 14.19 -9.28
C LYS A 526 -23.53 12.71 -8.92
N THR A 527 -24.47 11.99 -9.52
CA THR A 527 -24.59 10.54 -9.41
C THR A 527 -24.13 9.88 -10.69
N LYS A 528 -23.38 8.77 -10.58
CA LYS A 528 -22.99 7.94 -11.71
C LYS A 528 -23.89 6.70 -11.78
N GLU A 529 -24.24 6.25 -12.99
CA GLU A 529 -24.88 4.95 -13.16
C GLU A 529 -23.89 3.83 -12.82
N LEU A 530 -24.23 3.04 -11.83
CA LEU A 530 -23.39 1.95 -11.31
C LEU A 530 -24.12 0.61 -11.44
N SER A 531 -23.35 -0.43 -11.77
CA SER A 531 -23.84 -1.80 -11.83
C SER A 531 -22.92 -2.77 -11.09
N GLY A 532 -23.39 -3.99 -10.86
CA GLY A 532 -22.60 -5.08 -10.30
C GLY A 532 -21.97 -4.76 -8.95
N TYR A 533 -20.71 -5.13 -8.79
CA TYR A 533 -19.99 -5.00 -7.52
C TYR A 533 -19.73 -3.54 -7.13
N LEU A 534 -19.43 -2.66 -8.08
CA LEU A 534 -19.19 -1.25 -7.79
C LEU A 534 -20.41 -0.54 -7.20
N LYS A 535 -21.64 -0.93 -7.61
CA LYS A 535 -22.87 -0.40 -7.01
C LYS A 535 -23.00 -0.80 -5.53
N ARG A 536 -22.70 -2.06 -5.20
CA ARG A 536 -22.71 -2.53 -3.81
C ARG A 536 -21.65 -1.82 -2.99
N TYR A 537 -20.41 -1.76 -3.49
CA TYR A 537 -19.31 -1.09 -2.82
C TYR A 537 -19.63 0.38 -2.50
N ALA A 538 -20.08 1.15 -3.49
CA ALA A 538 -20.41 2.57 -3.30
C ALA A 538 -21.49 2.82 -2.22
N SER A 539 -22.41 1.85 -1.99
CA SER A 539 -23.46 1.97 -0.96
C SER A 539 -22.98 1.67 0.45
N MET A 540 -21.81 1.01 0.60
CA MET A 540 -21.31 0.54 1.91
C MET A 540 -19.99 1.18 2.32
N VAL A 541 -19.23 1.76 1.38
CA VAL A 541 -17.89 2.27 1.65
C VAL A 541 -17.91 3.55 2.50
N SER A 542 -16.97 3.63 3.44
CA SER A 542 -16.71 4.80 4.28
C SER A 542 -15.85 5.85 3.55
N SER A 543 -15.56 6.96 4.23
CA SER A 543 -14.67 8.02 3.74
C SER A 543 -13.23 7.52 3.50
N GLY A 544 -12.53 8.17 2.57
CA GLY A 544 -11.09 7.95 2.38
C GLY A 544 -10.27 8.27 3.64
N ALA A 545 -10.69 9.24 4.44
CA ALA A 545 -10.06 9.57 5.72
C ALA A 545 -10.21 8.46 6.78
N GLU A 546 -11.19 7.57 6.62
CA GLU A 546 -11.44 6.41 7.49
C GLU A 546 -10.92 5.10 6.91
N GLY A 547 -10.09 5.16 5.85
CA GLY A 547 -9.52 3.99 5.21
C GLY A 547 -10.36 3.41 4.07
N ALA A 548 -11.45 4.06 3.66
CA ALA A 548 -12.38 3.58 2.61
C ALA A 548 -12.76 2.10 2.83
N ILE A 549 -13.20 1.77 4.02
CA ILE A 549 -13.61 0.42 4.41
C ILE A 549 -15.07 0.18 4.08
N VAL A 550 -15.42 -1.07 3.80
CA VAL A 550 -16.81 -1.49 3.65
C VAL A 550 -17.42 -1.60 5.04
N ASN A 551 -18.36 -0.73 5.36
CA ASN A 551 -19.04 -0.72 6.65
C ASN A 551 -19.93 -1.97 6.79
N LYS A 552 -19.95 -2.49 8.02
CA LYS A 552 -20.80 -3.63 8.43
C LYS A 552 -22.26 -3.23 8.45
#